data_324b866055d49696ac30f6f3990985b0
#
_entry.id   324b866055d49696ac30f6f3990985b0
#
_cell.length_a   1.000
_cell.length_b   1.000
_cell.length_c   1.000
_cell.angle_alpha   90.00
_cell.angle_beta   90.00
_cell.angle_gamma   90.00
#
_symmetry.space_group_name_H-M   'P 1'
#
loop_
_entity.id
_entity.type
_entity.pdbx_description
1 polymer ?
#
loop_
_entity_poly.entity_id
_entity_poly.type
_entity_poly.pdbx_seq_one_letter_code
_entity_poly.pdbx_strand_id
1 'polypeptide(L)'
;MKLEEKNLIVKRAYKSVYKCDDCIVKVFNEGHPKSDVFNEALNTARVEETGLDIPKVKEVTQIDGKWAIAIEYKAGKTLEDMMESDMKNLEKYMEDFVDLQLQVQSKKSPLLKGMKDKLARQINGLKILMRLHVMNF
;
A
#
# COMPACT_ATOMS: atom_id res chain seq x y z
N MET A 1 3.50 -14.46 -15.15
CA MET A 1 3.25 -14.97 -13.78
C MET A 1 1.84 -15.56 -13.76
N LYS A 2 1.66 -16.82 -13.39
CA LYS A 2 0.32 -17.40 -13.17
C LYS A 2 -0.03 -17.28 -11.69
N LEU A 3 -1.13 -16.63 -11.41
CA LEU A 3 -1.68 -16.55 -10.06
C LEU A 3 -2.64 -17.71 -9.86
N GLU A 4 -2.42 -18.51 -8.82
CA GLU A 4 -3.30 -19.61 -8.46
C GLU A 4 -4.09 -19.22 -7.21
N GLU A 5 -5.33 -19.69 -7.12
CA GLU A 5 -6.23 -19.38 -5.99
C GLU A 5 -5.65 -19.82 -4.64
N LYS A 6 -4.86 -20.91 -4.63
CA LYS A 6 -4.14 -21.38 -3.42
C LYS A 6 -3.12 -20.36 -2.87
N ASN A 7 -2.69 -19.41 -3.70
CA ASN A 7 -1.73 -18.37 -3.34
C ASN A 7 -2.39 -17.08 -2.85
N LEU A 8 -3.73 -17.03 -2.84
CA LEU A 8 -4.49 -15.88 -2.37
C LEU A 8 -4.34 -15.74 -0.86
N ILE A 9 -3.81 -14.58 -0.41
CA ILE A 9 -3.68 -14.25 1.02
C ILE A 9 -4.94 -13.55 1.51
N VAL A 10 -5.39 -12.51 0.77
CA VAL A 10 -6.53 -11.69 1.16
C VAL A 10 -7.20 -11.04 -0.06
N LYS A 11 -8.51 -10.96 -0.02
CA LYS A 11 -9.33 -10.22 -0.96
C LYS A 11 -9.89 -8.96 -0.30
N ARG A 12 -9.64 -7.81 -0.88
CA ARG A 12 -10.15 -6.50 -0.46
C ARG A 12 -11.18 -5.98 -1.46
N ALA A 13 -11.85 -4.87 -1.12
CA ALA A 13 -12.89 -4.29 -1.97
C ALA A 13 -12.42 -3.95 -3.39
N TYR A 14 -11.19 -3.53 -3.56
CA TYR A 14 -10.63 -3.04 -4.84
C TYR A 14 -9.37 -3.78 -5.31
N LYS A 15 -8.84 -4.72 -4.54
CA LYS A 15 -7.67 -5.54 -4.92
C LYS A 15 -7.64 -6.89 -4.22
N SER A 16 -6.96 -7.85 -4.84
CA SER A 16 -6.61 -9.15 -4.26
C SER A 16 -5.10 -9.25 -4.08
N VAL A 17 -4.66 -9.89 -3.02
CA VAL A 17 -3.23 -10.01 -2.68
C VAL A 17 -2.84 -11.49 -2.68
N TYR A 18 -1.81 -11.80 -3.43
CA TYR A 18 -1.29 -13.16 -3.61
C TYR A 18 0.16 -13.25 -3.14
N LYS A 19 0.53 -14.39 -2.58
CA LYS A 19 1.92 -14.74 -2.31
C LYS A 19 2.46 -15.60 -3.43
N CYS A 20 3.56 -15.19 -4.05
CA CYS A 20 4.22 -15.90 -5.12
C CYS A 20 5.71 -15.97 -4.83
N ASP A 21 6.22 -17.17 -4.53
CA ASP A 21 7.62 -17.41 -4.20
C ASP A 21 8.22 -16.35 -3.24
N ASP A 22 9.00 -15.42 -3.77
CA ASP A 22 9.71 -14.37 -3.04
C ASP A 22 9.02 -12.99 -3.14
N CYS A 23 7.79 -12.93 -3.61
CA CYS A 23 7.06 -11.69 -3.78
C CYS A 23 5.60 -11.76 -3.33
N ILE A 24 5.05 -10.58 -3.06
CA ILE A 24 3.63 -10.33 -2.89
C ILE A 24 3.12 -9.61 -4.12
N VAL A 25 2.03 -10.10 -4.70
CA VAL A 25 1.40 -9.52 -5.87
C VAL A 25 0.03 -8.96 -5.50
N LYS A 26 -0.12 -7.66 -5.63
CA LYS A 26 -1.39 -6.95 -5.47
C LYS A 26 -2.03 -6.80 -6.84
N VAL A 27 -3.14 -7.48 -7.09
CA VAL A 27 -3.91 -7.39 -8.34
C VAL A 27 -5.13 -6.50 -8.10
N PHE A 28 -5.22 -5.41 -8.83
CA PHE A 28 -6.33 -4.46 -8.72
C PHE A 28 -7.53 -4.93 -9.54
N ASN A 29 -8.74 -4.63 -9.07
CA ASN A 29 -9.95 -5.01 -9.78
C ASN A 29 -10.02 -4.32 -11.15
N GLU A 30 -10.77 -4.92 -12.05
CA GLU A 30 -11.10 -4.31 -13.35
C GLU A 30 -11.75 -2.94 -13.14
N GLY A 31 -11.32 -1.95 -13.95
CA GLY A 31 -11.79 -0.58 -13.82
C GLY A 31 -11.11 0.26 -12.73
N HIS A 32 -10.21 -0.31 -11.92
CA HIS A 32 -9.42 0.49 -10.99
C HIS A 32 -8.49 1.45 -11.76
N PRO A 33 -8.44 2.76 -11.41
CA PRO A 33 -7.68 3.73 -12.17
C PRO A 33 -6.20 3.38 -12.28
N LYS A 34 -5.68 3.31 -13.50
CA LYS A 34 -4.25 3.07 -13.77
C LYS A 34 -3.35 4.04 -13.01
N SER A 35 -3.74 5.32 -12.98
CA SER A 35 -3.01 6.37 -12.26
C SER A 35 -2.82 6.06 -10.77
N ASP A 36 -3.81 5.44 -10.13
CA ASP A 36 -3.73 5.11 -8.70
C ASP A 36 -2.77 3.95 -8.46
N VAL A 37 -2.75 2.96 -9.35
CA VAL A 37 -1.79 1.86 -9.30
C VAL A 37 -0.35 2.37 -9.42
N PHE A 38 -0.08 3.21 -10.44
CA PHE A 38 1.24 3.79 -10.62
C PHE A 38 1.64 4.74 -9.49
N ASN A 39 0.68 5.48 -8.94
CA ASN A 39 0.92 6.36 -7.80
C ASN A 39 1.23 5.55 -6.52
N GLU A 40 0.58 4.40 -6.29
CA GLU A 40 0.91 3.50 -5.18
C GLU A 40 2.35 2.98 -5.31
N ALA A 41 2.73 2.49 -6.49
CA ALA A 41 4.09 2.02 -6.76
C ALA A 41 5.14 3.14 -6.61
N LEU A 42 4.88 4.32 -7.19
CA LEU A 42 5.78 5.47 -7.10
C LEU A 42 5.98 5.94 -5.66
N ASN A 43 4.92 6.01 -4.86
CA ASN A 43 5.04 6.40 -3.46
C ASN A 43 5.83 5.38 -2.65
N THR A 44 5.64 4.08 -2.92
CA THR A 44 6.45 3.04 -2.28
C THR A 44 7.92 3.20 -2.64
N ALA A 45 8.26 3.40 -3.91
CA ALA A 45 9.64 3.65 -4.34
C ALA A 45 10.27 4.89 -3.68
N ARG A 46 9.49 5.97 -3.53
CA ARG A 46 9.95 7.18 -2.80
C ARG A 46 10.25 6.92 -1.34
N VAL A 47 9.50 6.02 -0.69
CA VAL A 47 9.79 5.61 0.69
C VAL A 47 11.02 4.72 0.75
N GLU A 48 11.24 3.84 -0.24
CA GLU A 48 12.48 3.04 -0.35
C GLU A 48 13.73 3.94 -0.33
N GLU A 49 13.71 5.06 -1.05
CA GLU A 49 14.82 6.01 -1.12
C GLU A 49 15.17 6.65 0.24
N THR A 50 14.28 6.58 1.22
CA THR A 50 14.56 7.07 2.59
C THR A 50 15.46 6.14 3.39
N GLY A 51 15.73 4.93 2.90
CA GLY A 51 16.49 3.89 3.59
C GLY A 51 15.71 3.15 4.68
N LEU A 52 14.38 3.33 4.74
CA LEU A 52 13.54 2.47 5.58
C LEU A 52 13.52 1.04 5.03
N ASP A 53 13.55 0.06 5.92
CA ASP A 53 13.43 -1.35 5.55
C ASP A 53 11.98 -1.73 5.28
N ILE A 54 11.50 -1.39 4.09
CA ILE A 54 10.16 -1.71 3.60
C ILE A 54 10.23 -2.70 2.43
N PRO A 55 9.12 -3.41 2.12
CA PRO A 55 9.05 -4.22 0.90
C PRO A 55 9.29 -3.38 -0.35
N LYS A 56 10.30 -3.75 -1.14
CA LYS A 56 10.67 -3.02 -2.37
C LYS A 56 9.71 -3.33 -3.51
N VAL A 57 9.42 -2.32 -4.33
CA VAL A 57 8.68 -2.54 -5.57
C VAL A 57 9.58 -3.28 -6.57
N LYS A 58 9.11 -4.43 -7.06
CA LYS A 58 9.81 -5.22 -8.07
C LYS A 58 9.31 -4.92 -9.48
N GLU A 59 7.99 -4.84 -9.65
CA GLU A 59 7.38 -4.71 -10.97
C GLU A 59 5.98 -4.10 -10.87
N VAL A 60 5.62 -3.31 -11.88
CA VAL A 60 4.24 -2.93 -12.18
C VAL A 60 3.88 -3.55 -13.52
N THR A 61 2.88 -4.40 -13.55
CA THR A 61 2.54 -5.22 -14.73
C THR A 61 1.03 -5.40 -14.90
N GLN A 62 0.63 -6.16 -15.90
CA GLN A 62 -0.76 -6.59 -16.08
C GLN A 62 -0.84 -8.12 -16.01
N ILE A 63 -1.87 -8.61 -15.33
CA ILE A 63 -2.19 -10.03 -15.21
C ILE A 63 -3.67 -10.19 -15.57
N ASP A 64 -3.95 -10.94 -16.62
CA ASP A 64 -5.30 -11.15 -17.15
C ASP A 64 -6.06 -9.83 -17.37
N GLY A 65 -5.37 -8.82 -17.93
CA GLY A 65 -5.93 -7.50 -18.22
C GLY A 65 -6.09 -6.57 -17.01
N LYS A 66 -5.74 -7.02 -15.81
CA LYS A 66 -5.80 -6.23 -14.56
C LYS A 66 -4.43 -5.72 -14.20
N TRP A 67 -4.36 -4.48 -13.70
CA TRP A 67 -3.12 -3.93 -13.19
C TRP A 67 -2.68 -4.65 -11.92
N ALA A 68 -1.38 -4.86 -11.79
CA ALA A 68 -0.77 -5.51 -10.64
C ALA A 68 0.55 -4.83 -10.24
N ILE A 69 0.85 -4.86 -8.94
CA ILE A 69 2.13 -4.44 -8.37
C ILE A 69 2.73 -5.65 -7.66
N ALA A 70 3.93 -6.04 -8.07
CA ALA A 70 4.73 -7.02 -7.36
C ALA A 70 5.71 -6.30 -6.43
N ILE A 71 5.70 -6.68 -5.15
CA ILE A 71 6.61 -6.18 -4.13
C ILE A 71 7.36 -7.33 -3.47
N GLU A 72 8.48 -7.03 -2.85
CA GLU A 72 9.25 -7.99 -2.06
C GLU A 72 8.38 -8.64 -0.97
N TYR A 73 8.55 -9.95 -0.77
CA TYR A 73 7.97 -10.63 0.38
C TYR A 73 8.91 -10.52 1.58
N LYS A 74 8.44 -9.91 2.66
CA LYS A 74 9.12 -9.91 3.96
C LYS A 74 8.51 -10.99 4.82
N ALA A 75 9.30 -12.03 5.13
CA ALA A 75 8.88 -13.06 6.06
C ALA A 75 8.87 -12.53 7.50
N GLY A 76 7.92 -12.98 8.29
CA GLY A 76 7.81 -12.58 9.69
C GLY A 76 6.40 -12.67 10.22
N LYS A 77 6.25 -12.32 11.49
CA LYS A 77 4.96 -12.11 12.17
C LYS A 77 4.71 -10.63 12.32
N THR A 78 3.46 -10.22 12.33
CA THR A 78 3.11 -8.84 12.67
C THR A 78 3.31 -8.60 14.17
N LEU A 79 3.53 -7.35 14.56
CA LEU A 79 3.59 -7.00 15.99
C LEU A 79 2.27 -7.33 16.69
N GLU A 80 1.13 -7.19 15.99
CA GLU A 80 -0.20 -7.58 16.49
C GLU A 80 -0.23 -9.06 16.85
N ASP A 81 0.17 -9.96 15.92
CA ASP A 81 0.24 -11.39 16.17
C ASP A 81 1.20 -11.74 17.33
N MET A 82 2.31 -11.01 17.45
CA MET A 82 3.27 -11.22 18.52
C MET A 82 2.69 -10.79 19.87
N MET A 83 2.04 -9.65 19.96
CA MET A 83 1.38 -9.16 21.17
C MET A 83 0.27 -10.11 21.61
N GLU A 84 -0.59 -10.59 20.69
CA GLU A 84 -1.68 -11.52 21.00
C GLU A 84 -1.18 -12.89 21.45
N SER A 85 -0.11 -13.39 20.83
CA SER A 85 0.42 -14.73 21.14
C SER A 85 1.34 -14.78 22.35
N ASP A 86 1.88 -13.64 22.78
CA ASP A 86 2.89 -13.56 23.87
C ASP A 86 2.69 -12.31 24.73
N MET A 87 1.59 -12.31 25.49
CA MET A 87 1.23 -11.22 26.41
C MET A 87 2.29 -10.96 27.50
N LYS A 88 3.17 -11.91 27.78
CA LYS A 88 4.21 -11.73 28.81
C LYS A 88 5.26 -10.71 28.39
N ASN A 89 5.49 -10.57 27.09
CA ASN A 89 6.44 -9.64 26.50
C ASN A 89 5.75 -8.41 25.86
N LEU A 90 4.50 -8.11 26.24
CA LEU A 90 3.73 -7.01 25.67
C LEU A 90 4.46 -5.66 25.78
N GLU A 91 5.07 -5.36 26.93
CA GLU A 91 5.82 -4.11 27.14
C GLU A 91 6.93 -3.95 26.12
N LYS A 92 7.72 -5.00 25.88
CA LYS A 92 8.78 -5.01 24.87
C LYS A 92 8.24 -4.76 23.46
N TYR A 93 7.13 -5.40 23.08
CA TYR A 93 6.53 -5.20 21.76
C TYR A 93 5.97 -3.78 21.59
N MET A 94 5.49 -3.17 22.67
CA MET A 94 5.07 -1.77 22.66
C MET A 94 6.26 -0.83 22.49
N GLU A 95 7.39 -1.11 23.14
CA GLU A 95 8.65 -0.36 22.93
C GLU A 95 9.12 -0.48 21.47
N ASP A 96 9.16 -1.71 20.92
CA ASP A 96 9.51 -1.95 19.51
C ASP A 96 8.59 -1.17 18.56
N PHE A 97 7.28 -1.10 18.85
CA PHE A 97 6.32 -0.32 18.07
C PHE A 97 6.62 1.17 18.09
N VAL A 98 6.90 1.73 19.27
CA VAL A 98 7.27 3.15 19.43
C VAL A 98 8.56 3.45 18.69
N ASP A 99 9.57 2.59 18.81
CA ASP A 99 10.85 2.75 18.12
C ASP A 99 10.70 2.74 16.61
N LEU A 100 9.86 1.84 16.05
CA LEU A 100 9.51 1.83 14.63
C LEU A 100 8.83 3.13 14.20
N GLN A 101 7.89 3.66 15.00
CA GLN A 101 7.24 4.94 14.72
C GLN A 101 8.25 6.10 14.69
N LEU A 102 9.15 6.15 15.66
CA LEU A 102 10.20 7.18 15.72
C LEU A 102 11.15 7.07 14.51
N GLN A 103 11.50 5.85 14.12
CA GLN A 103 12.32 5.61 12.94
C GLN A 103 11.64 6.15 11.66
N VAL A 104 10.35 5.84 11.47
CA VAL A 104 9.58 6.35 10.32
C VAL A 104 9.49 7.87 10.35
N GLN A 105 9.17 8.46 11.51
CA GLN A 105 9.02 9.91 11.68
C GLN A 105 10.34 10.68 11.50
N SER A 106 11.48 10.04 11.74
CA SER A 106 12.81 10.63 11.52
C SER A 106 13.15 10.82 10.04
N LYS A 107 12.45 10.15 9.13
CA LYS A 107 12.74 10.20 7.69
C LYS A 107 12.02 11.35 7.01
N LYS A 108 12.70 11.94 6.02
CA LYS A 108 12.14 12.97 5.17
C LYS A 108 11.98 12.43 3.75
N SER A 109 10.79 12.59 3.20
CA SER A 109 10.49 12.24 1.80
C SER A 109 9.78 13.40 1.12
N PRO A 110 10.54 14.42 0.66
CA PRO A 110 9.98 15.67 0.14
C PRO A 110 9.15 15.47 -1.13
N LEU A 111 9.34 14.36 -1.83
CA LEU A 111 8.57 14.04 -3.04
C LEU A 111 7.21 13.38 -2.73
N LEU A 112 6.99 12.93 -1.50
CA LEU A 112 5.66 12.46 -1.11
C LEU A 112 4.73 13.65 -0.96
N LYS A 113 3.53 13.50 -1.51
CA LYS A 113 2.49 14.52 -1.39
C LYS A 113 1.94 14.53 0.03
N GLY A 114 1.89 15.70 0.63
CA GLY A 114 1.31 15.89 1.95
C GLY A 114 -0.17 15.48 2.00
N MET A 115 -0.63 14.99 3.14
CA MET A 115 -2.03 14.58 3.32
C MET A 115 -2.99 15.75 3.08
N LYS A 116 -2.64 16.96 3.50
CA LYS A 116 -3.44 18.18 3.26
C LYS A 116 -3.64 18.45 1.77
N ASP A 117 -2.58 18.32 0.96
CA ASP A 117 -2.64 18.54 -0.49
C ASP A 117 -3.46 17.45 -1.19
N LYS A 118 -3.36 16.21 -0.71
CA LYS A 118 -4.18 15.10 -1.20
C LYS A 118 -5.65 15.36 -0.94
N LEU A 119 -6.01 15.70 0.29
CA LEU A 119 -7.41 15.97 0.67
C LEU A 119 -7.96 17.21 -0.07
N ALA A 120 -7.19 18.29 -0.17
CA ALA A 120 -7.61 19.48 -0.90
C ALA A 120 -7.93 19.18 -2.36
N ARG A 121 -7.12 18.36 -3.04
CA ARG A 121 -7.38 17.95 -4.43
C ARG A 121 -8.63 17.06 -4.54
N GLN A 122 -8.84 16.14 -3.61
CA GLN A 122 -10.04 15.30 -3.59
C GLN A 122 -11.31 16.15 -3.43
N ILE A 123 -11.30 17.11 -2.51
CA ILE A 123 -12.43 18.02 -2.27
C ILE A 123 -12.68 18.90 -3.51
N ASN A 124 -11.63 19.43 -4.12
CA ASN A 124 -11.77 20.25 -5.34
C ASN A 124 -12.29 19.42 -6.53
N GLY A 125 -11.85 18.17 -6.66
CA GLY A 125 -12.38 17.25 -7.65
C GLY A 125 -13.88 17.00 -7.49
N LEU A 126 -14.35 16.80 -6.26
CA LEU A 126 -15.77 16.64 -5.96
C LEU A 126 -16.58 17.91 -6.31
N LYS A 127 -16.06 19.10 -6.00
CA LYS A 127 -16.71 20.38 -6.35
C LYS A 127 -16.86 20.54 -7.86
N ILE A 128 -15.87 20.12 -8.66
CA ILE A 128 -15.93 20.16 -10.13
C ILE A 128 -17.01 19.20 -10.63
N LEU A 129 -17.03 17.96 -10.14
CA LEU A 129 -18.03 16.95 -10.51
C LEU A 129 -19.46 17.40 -10.18
N MET A 130 -19.66 17.98 -8.99
CA MET A 130 -20.97 18.51 -8.58
C MET A 130 -21.43 19.67 -9.49
N ARG A 131 -20.52 20.57 -9.90
CA ARG A 131 -20.86 21.65 -10.85
C ARG A 131 -21.25 21.12 -12.22
N LEU A 132 -20.52 20.13 -12.73
CA LEU A 132 -20.84 19.48 -14.03
C LEU A 132 -22.19 18.76 -13.97
N HIS A 133 -22.51 18.13 -12.86
CA HIS A 133 -23.80 17.45 -12.69
C HIS A 133 -24.98 18.41 -12.64
N VAL A 134 -24.80 19.55 -11.98
CA VAL A 134 -25.85 20.62 -11.93
C VAL A 134 -26.05 21.31 -13.27
N MET A 135 -25.02 21.37 -14.12
CA MET A 135 -25.13 21.99 -15.45
C MET A 135 -25.80 21.07 -16.49
N ASN A 136 -25.95 19.78 -16.23
CA ASN A 136 -26.62 18.80 -17.11
C ASN A 136 -28.10 18.57 -16.74
N PHE A 137 -28.63 19.34 -15.83
CA PHE A 137 -30.05 19.47 -15.51
C PHE A 137 -30.55 20.85 -15.92
#